data_1e12cc2535021a7d0a93c9033b9d337a
#
_entry.id   1e12cc2535021a7d0a93c9033b9d337a
#
_cell.length_a   1.000
_cell.length_b   1.000
_cell.length_c   1.000
_cell.angle_alpha   90.00
_cell.angle_beta   90.00
_cell.angle_gamma   90.00
#
_symmetry.space_group_name_H-M   'P 1'
#
loop_
_entity.id
_entity.type
_entity.pdbx_description
1 polymer ?
#
loop_
_entity_poly.entity_id
_entity_poly.type
_entity_poly.pdbx_seq_one_letter_code
_entity_poly.pdbx_strand_id
1 'polypeptide(L)'
;FVAIDVRTGNRVWEQDIAGLNTPWVAGEFIFVVTVDGDVVCLARRNGRVRWVQSLPRYEDAESRDEPVFWNGPLLLSDRLIVLGSNGDAVAISPYSGRLLGRMEMPHGVRVAPIAANGTLYVLTDDGNLIALR
;
A
#
# COMPACT_ATOMS: atom_id res chain seq x y z
N PHE A 1 -2.07 -14.35 3.55
CA PHE A 1 -1.71 -13.48 4.67
C PHE A 1 -2.13 -14.14 5.98
N VAL A 2 -1.24 -14.22 6.94
CA VAL A 2 -1.47 -14.95 8.18
C VAL A 2 -0.91 -14.17 9.37
N ALA A 3 -1.65 -14.17 10.47
CA ALA A 3 -1.18 -13.63 11.75
C ALA A 3 -0.77 -14.79 12.67
N ILE A 4 0.42 -14.67 13.22
CA ILE A 4 1.02 -15.70 14.09
C ILE A 4 1.39 -15.06 15.43
N ASP A 5 1.04 -15.72 16.52
CA ASP A 5 1.48 -15.32 17.85
C ASP A 5 2.98 -15.67 17.98
N VAL A 6 3.83 -14.67 18.15
CA VAL A 6 5.29 -14.89 18.22
C VAL A 6 5.73 -15.64 19.49
N ARG A 7 4.92 -15.65 20.54
CA ARG A 7 5.26 -16.36 21.77
C ARG A 7 5.00 -17.87 21.65
N THR A 8 3.92 -18.25 20.97
CA THR A 8 3.48 -19.63 20.88
C THR A 8 3.73 -20.26 19.52
N GLY A 9 3.90 -19.45 18.47
CA GLY A 9 3.98 -19.91 17.08
C GLY A 9 2.63 -20.32 16.52
N ASN A 10 1.55 -20.13 17.25
CA ASN A 10 0.22 -20.52 16.81
C ASN A 10 -0.38 -19.49 15.87
N ARG A 11 -1.15 -19.99 14.89
CA ARG A 11 -1.91 -19.14 13.99
C ARG A 11 -3.05 -18.46 14.75
N VAL A 12 -3.14 -17.14 14.63
CA VAL A 12 -4.22 -16.36 15.24
C VAL A 12 -5.41 -16.28 14.29
N TRP A 13 -5.14 -15.91 13.03
CA TRP A 13 -6.11 -15.90 11.95
C TRP A 13 -5.41 -15.97 10.60
N GLU A 14 -6.18 -16.25 9.56
CA GLU A 14 -5.69 -16.31 8.18
C GLU A 14 -6.69 -15.60 7.26
N GLN A 15 -6.16 -14.93 6.23
CA GLN A 15 -6.95 -14.28 5.21
C GLN A 15 -6.37 -14.62 3.84
N ASP A 16 -7.24 -14.94 2.88
CA ASP A 16 -6.83 -15.37 1.54
C ASP A 16 -6.48 -14.16 0.66
N ILE A 17 -5.40 -13.50 1.01
CA ILE A 17 -4.82 -12.40 0.25
C ILE A 17 -3.31 -12.56 0.21
N ALA A 18 -2.71 -12.06 -0.87
CA ALA A 18 -1.25 -12.08 -1.04
C ALA A 18 -0.74 -10.67 -1.32
N GLY A 19 0.33 -10.30 -0.67
CA GLY A 19 1.01 -9.03 -0.84
C GLY A 19 2.50 -9.22 -1.02
N LEU A 20 3.13 -8.30 -1.74
CA LEU A 20 4.59 -8.31 -1.94
C LEU A 20 5.32 -7.35 -0.99
N ASN A 21 4.59 -6.42 -0.42
CA ASN A 21 5.16 -5.42 0.48
C ASN A 21 4.81 -5.73 1.93
N THR A 22 5.63 -5.20 2.83
CA THR A 22 5.34 -5.26 4.26
C THR A 22 4.04 -4.52 4.55
N PRO A 23 3.09 -5.15 5.27
CA PRO A 23 1.87 -4.47 5.66
C PRO A 23 2.16 -3.37 6.69
N TRP A 24 1.25 -2.41 6.78
CA TRP A 24 1.32 -1.34 7.76
C TRP A 24 0.31 -1.57 8.86
N VAL A 25 0.77 -1.64 10.10
CA VAL A 25 -0.10 -1.84 11.27
C VAL A 25 -0.24 -0.51 12.00
N ALA A 26 -1.47 -0.07 12.20
CA ALA A 26 -1.78 1.14 12.95
C ALA A 26 -3.04 0.92 13.80
N GLY A 27 -2.89 1.01 15.13
CA GLY A 27 -4.00 0.79 16.07
C GLY A 27 -4.62 -0.59 15.89
N GLU A 28 -5.91 -0.63 15.63
CA GLU A 28 -6.69 -1.85 15.46
C GLU A 28 -6.71 -2.38 14.02
N PHE A 29 -5.96 -1.75 13.11
CA PHE A 29 -6.05 -2.04 11.68
C PHE A 29 -4.72 -2.43 11.07
N ILE A 30 -4.81 -3.23 10.02
CA ILE A 30 -3.68 -3.62 9.19
C ILE A 30 -4.02 -3.23 7.75
N PHE A 31 -3.10 -2.54 7.09
CA PHE A 31 -3.26 -2.13 5.70
C PHE A 31 -2.29 -2.91 4.82
N VAL A 32 -2.81 -3.48 3.74
CA VAL A 32 -2.04 -4.34 2.83
C VAL A 32 -2.28 -3.89 1.39
N VAL A 33 -1.22 -3.84 0.59
CA VAL A 33 -1.34 -3.73 -0.87
C VAL A 33 -1.19 -5.14 -1.43
N THR A 34 -2.22 -5.62 -2.12
CA THR A 34 -2.22 -6.98 -2.66
C THR A 34 -1.48 -7.04 -4.00
N VAL A 35 -1.12 -8.25 -4.40
CA VAL A 35 -0.50 -8.50 -5.71
C VAL A 35 -1.41 -8.11 -6.89
N ASP A 36 -2.71 -8.07 -6.64
CA ASP A 36 -3.70 -7.69 -7.66
C ASP A 36 -3.94 -6.18 -7.75
N GLY A 37 -3.25 -5.38 -6.95
CA GLY A 37 -3.39 -3.93 -6.96
C GLY A 37 -4.55 -3.41 -6.12
N ASP A 38 -4.98 -4.15 -5.12
CA ASP A 38 -5.98 -3.69 -4.17
C ASP A 38 -5.31 -3.22 -2.88
N VAL A 39 -5.83 -2.16 -2.30
CA VAL A 39 -5.48 -1.75 -0.94
C VAL A 39 -6.57 -2.28 -0.02
N VAL A 40 -6.18 -3.06 0.96
CA VAL A 40 -7.12 -3.75 1.86
C VAL A 40 -6.85 -3.33 3.29
N CYS A 41 -7.92 -3.01 4.02
CA CYS A 41 -7.87 -2.79 5.46
C CYS A 41 -8.45 -4.01 6.16
N LEU A 42 -7.68 -4.57 7.06
CA LEU A 42 -8.09 -5.70 7.90
C LEU A 42 -8.17 -5.28 9.36
N ALA A 43 -9.11 -5.86 10.08
CA ALA A 43 -9.11 -5.77 11.53
C ALA A 43 -7.97 -6.62 12.09
N ARG A 44 -7.09 -6.03 12.88
CA ARG A 44 -5.92 -6.73 13.46
C ARG A 44 -6.33 -7.93 14.31
N ARG A 45 -7.45 -7.82 15.01
CA ARG A 45 -7.92 -8.79 15.98
C ARG A 45 -8.31 -10.13 15.36
N ASN A 46 -9.02 -10.10 14.22
CA ASN A 46 -9.60 -11.30 13.62
C ASN A 46 -9.33 -11.44 12.12
N GLY A 47 -8.64 -10.49 11.52
CA GLY A 47 -8.32 -10.52 10.09
C GLY A 47 -9.48 -10.22 9.16
N ARG A 48 -10.61 -9.74 9.68
CA ARG A 48 -11.75 -9.42 8.84
C ARG A 48 -11.50 -8.19 7.97
N VAL A 49 -11.94 -8.27 6.72
CA VAL A 49 -11.85 -7.15 5.78
C VAL A 49 -12.81 -6.04 6.21
N ARG A 50 -12.26 -4.82 6.35
CA ARG A 50 -13.03 -3.62 6.68
C ARG A 50 -13.43 -2.85 5.43
N TRP A 51 -12.49 -2.71 4.50
CA TRP A 51 -12.73 -2.12 3.19
C TRP A 51 -11.66 -2.58 2.20
N VAL A 52 -11.99 -2.46 0.92
CA VAL A 52 -11.09 -2.71 -0.21
C VAL A 52 -11.20 -1.54 -1.17
N GLN A 53 -10.05 -1.02 -1.60
CA GLN A 53 -9.97 -0.01 -2.65
C GLN A 53 -9.11 -0.54 -3.78
N SER A 54 -9.71 -0.75 -4.94
CA SER A 54 -8.98 -1.21 -6.12
C SER A 54 -8.24 -0.05 -6.77
N LEU A 55 -7.00 -0.32 -7.18
CA LEU A 55 -6.16 0.59 -7.94
C LEU A 55 -6.03 0.07 -9.38
N PRO A 56 -5.65 0.92 -10.35
CA PRO A 56 -5.42 0.45 -11.71
C PRO A 56 -4.35 -0.65 -11.74
N ARG A 57 -4.64 -1.74 -12.44
CA ARG A 57 -3.73 -2.89 -12.57
C ARG A 57 -2.78 -2.75 -13.75
N TYR A 58 -3.14 -1.93 -14.72
CA TYR A 58 -2.40 -1.72 -15.96
C TYR A 58 -2.34 -0.23 -16.27
N GLU A 59 -1.28 0.20 -16.93
CA GLU A 59 -1.17 1.58 -17.42
C GLU A 59 -2.27 1.90 -18.44
N ASP A 60 -2.59 0.91 -19.28
CA ASP A 60 -3.70 0.96 -20.21
C ASP A 60 -4.65 -0.21 -19.90
N ALA A 61 -5.85 0.12 -19.44
CA ALA A 61 -6.86 -0.88 -19.07
C ALA A 61 -7.33 -1.73 -20.26
N GLU A 62 -7.25 -1.21 -21.47
CA GLU A 62 -7.70 -1.93 -22.68
C GLU A 62 -6.64 -2.90 -23.18
N SER A 63 -5.39 -2.47 -23.26
CA SER A 63 -4.31 -3.31 -23.80
C SER A 63 -3.80 -4.35 -22.81
N ARG A 64 -3.81 -4.03 -21.52
CA ARG A 64 -3.27 -4.86 -20.43
C ARG A 64 -1.80 -5.25 -20.64
N ASP A 65 -1.04 -4.44 -21.36
CA ASP A 65 0.33 -4.76 -21.73
C ASP A 65 1.34 -4.36 -20.66
N GLU A 66 1.04 -3.34 -19.87
CA GLU A 66 1.96 -2.82 -18.86
C GLU A 66 1.33 -2.86 -17.48
N PRO A 67 1.62 -3.92 -16.68
CA PRO A 67 1.09 -4.00 -15.34
C PRO A 67 1.70 -2.93 -14.43
N VAL A 68 0.88 -2.38 -13.55
CA VAL A 68 1.32 -1.42 -12.54
C VAL A 68 1.61 -2.18 -11.25
N PHE A 69 2.81 -1.97 -10.71
CA PHE A 69 3.19 -2.48 -9.41
C PHE A 69 3.03 -1.38 -8.36
N TRP A 70 2.26 -1.66 -7.33
CA TRP A 70 1.97 -0.69 -6.28
C TRP A 70 2.81 -1.02 -5.05
N ASN A 71 3.47 0.01 -4.51
CA ASN A 71 4.33 -0.09 -3.34
C ASN A 71 3.77 0.68 -2.17
N GLY A 72 3.87 0.11 -1.00
CA GLY A 72 3.28 0.59 0.23
C GLY A 72 2.40 -0.47 0.85
N PRO A 73 1.39 -0.10 1.61
CA PRO A 73 1.02 1.27 1.96
C PRO A 73 1.88 1.81 3.09
N LEU A 74 1.90 3.11 3.24
CA LEU A 74 2.38 3.72 4.47
C LEU A 74 1.40 4.76 4.95
N LEU A 75 1.32 4.94 6.25
CA LEU A 75 0.44 5.91 6.88
C LEU A 75 1.23 7.17 7.21
N LEU A 76 0.76 8.29 6.68
CA LEU A 76 1.39 9.59 6.90
C LEU A 76 0.27 10.63 7.10
N SER A 77 0.20 11.23 8.30
CA SER A 77 -0.78 12.26 8.63
C SER A 77 -2.22 11.89 8.26
N ASP A 78 -2.72 10.76 8.76
CA ASP A 78 -4.07 10.25 8.51
C ASP A 78 -4.38 9.92 7.04
N ARG A 79 -3.34 9.66 6.25
CA ARG A 79 -3.49 9.23 4.86
C ARG A 79 -2.63 8.03 4.59
N LEU A 80 -3.18 7.05 3.91
CA LEU A 80 -2.40 5.97 3.34
C LEU A 80 -1.83 6.43 2.00
N ILE A 81 -0.54 6.25 1.82
CA ILE A 81 0.15 6.60 0.58
C ILE A 81 0.58 5.32 -0.11
N VAL A 82 0.27 5.21 -1.39
CA VAL A 82 0.65 4.08 -2.24
C VAL A 82 1.29 4.63 -3.51
N LEU A 83 2.41 4.07 -3.90
CA LEU A 83 3.21 4.57 -5.03
C LEU A 83 3.25 3.53 -6.14
N GLY A 84 2.93 3.95 -7.34
CA GLY A 84 2.89 3.08 -8.51
C GLY A 84 4.14 3.13 -9.35
N SER A 85 4.43 2.01 -10.01
CA SER A 85 5.51 1.92 -11.00
C SER A 85 5.24 2.77 -12.24
N ASN A 86 4.00 3.20 -12.43
CA ASN A 86 3.58 4.12 -13.50
C ASN A 86 3.82 5.61 -13.16
N GLY A 87 4.34 5.92 -11.98
CA GLY A 87 4.59 7.28 -11.54
C GLY A 87 3.45 7.92 -10.76
N ASP A 88 2.38 7.21 -10.47
CA ASP A 88 1.28 7.73 -9.66
C ASP A 88 1.56 7.59 -8.16
N ALA A 89 1.23 8.62 -7.41
CA ALA A 89 1.14 8.58 -5.97
C ALA A 89 -0.32 8.79 -5.57
N VAL A 90 -0.87 7.85 -4.83
CA VAL A 90 -2.29 7.85 -4.47
C VAL A 90 -2.43 7.97 -2.96
N ALA A 91 -3.30 8.87 -2.51
CA ALA A 91 -3.67 9.02 -1.11
C ALA A 91 -5.05 8.43 -0.87
N ILE A 92 -5.18 7.63 0.17
CA ILE A 92 -6.40 6.89 0.50
C ILE A 92 -6.74 7.14 1.97
N SER A 93 -8.03 7.31 2.27
CA SER A 93 -8.48 7.39 3.66
C SER A 93 -8.29 6.05 4.36
N PRO A 94 -7.58 6.00 5.49
CA PRO A 94 -7.45 4.76 6.25
C PRO A 94 -8.76 4.32 6.89
N TYR A 95 -9.73 5.23 7.04
CA TYR A 95 -11.00 4.95 7.70
C TYR A 95 -12.03 4.34 6.75
N SER A 96 -12.09 4.82 5.51
CA SER A 96 -13.13 4.43 4.55
C SER A 96 -12.63 3.75 3.29
N GLY A 97 -11.33 3.87 2.99
CA GLY A 97 -10.75 3.40 1.74
C GLY A 97 -11.02 4.33 0.55
N ARG A 98 -11.61 5.51 0.78
CA ARG A 98 -11.86 6.46 -0.31
C ARG A 98 -10.57 7.05 -0.83
N LEU A 99 -10.51 7.25 -2.14
CA LEU A 99 -9.42 7.99 -2.77
C LEU A 99 -9.53 9.46 -2.33
N LEU A 100 -8.46 10.00 -1.73
CA LEU A 100 -8.38 11.38 -1.28
C LEU A 100 -7.68 12.28 -2.27
N GLY A 101 -6.77 11.72 -3.05
CA GLY A 101 -6.03 12.48 -4.03
C GLY A 101 -5.06 11.62 -4.80
N ARG A 102 -4.53 12.20 -5.87
CA ARG A 102 -3.55 11.58 -6.75
C ARG A 102 -2.55 12.65 -7.18
N MET A 103 -1.29 12.27 -7.25
CA MET A 103 -0.21 13.13 -7.72
C MET A 103 0.66 12.34 -8.68
N GLU A 104 1.11 12.98 -9.74
CA GLU A 104 2.09 12.38 -10.64
C GLU A 104 3.49 12.69 -10.11
N MET A 105 4.32 11.63 -10.09
CA MET A 105 5.75 11.76 -9.80
C MET A 105 6.53 11.75 -11.12
N PRO A 106 7.75 12.35 -11.15
CA PRO A 106 8.54 12.39 -12.40
C PRO A 106 8.91 11.00 -12.92
N HIS A 107 9.02 10.01 -12.03
CA HIS A 107 9.39 8.64 -12.40
C HIS A 107 8.64 7.65 -11.54
N GLY A 108 8.55 6.41 -12.03
CA GLY A 108 7.93 5.31 -11.30
C GLY A 108 8.74 4.88 -10.09
N VAL A 109 8.10 4.12 -9.21
CA VAL A 109 8.68 3.63 -7.95
C VAL A 109 8.46 2.13 -7.85
N ARG A 110 9.53 1.39 -7.55
CA ARG A 110 9.48 -0.09 -7.40
C ARG A 110 9.90 -0.57 -6.01
N VAL A 111 10.32 0.34 -5.15
CA VAL A 111 10.69 0.01 -3.77
C VAL A 111 9.81 0.78 -2.80
N ALA A 112 9.60 0.20 -1.62
CA ALA A 112 8.75 0.80 -0.61
C ALA A 112 9.33 2.14 -0.15
N PRO A 113 8.50 3.19 -0.03
CA PRO A 113 8.93 4.48 0.49
C PRO A 113 9.15 4.43 2.00
N ILE A 114 9.83 5.46 2.52
CA ILE A 114 10.07 5.63 3.95
C ILE A 114 9.48 6.96 4.39
N ALA A 115 8.83 6.96 5.54
CA ALA A 115 8.33 8.19 6.14
C ALA A 115 9.07 8.47 7.45
N ALA A 116 9.53 9.70 7.60
CA ALA A 116 10.18 10.17 8.82
C ALA A 116 9.94 11.67 8.99
N ASN A 117 9.61 12.09 10.21
CA ASN A 117 9.44 13.51 10.56
C ASN A 117 8.48 14.27 9.63
N GLY A 118 7.36 13.64 9.24
CA GLY A 118 6.37 14.25 8.36
C GLY A 118 6.83 14.37 6.90
N THR A 119 7.93 13.73 6.53
CA THR A 119 8.48 13.73 5.18
C THR A 119 8.46 12.33 4.61
N LEU A 120 8.02 12.22 3.36
CA LEU A 120 8.03 11.00 2.59
C LEU A 120 9.28 10.97 1.73
N TYR A 121 10.09 9.93 1.86
CA TYR A 121 11.29 9.71 1.06
C TYR A 121 11.04 8.60 0.07
N VAL A 122 11.22 8.91 -1.19
CA VAL A 122 10.94 8.00 -2.30
C VAL A 122 12.17 7.83 -3.16
N LEU A 123 12.56 6.58 -3.41
CA LEU A 123 13.59 6.24 -4.38
C LEU A 123 12.93 5.88 -5.70
N THR A 124 13.21 6.65 -6.74
CA THR A 124 12.63 6.45 -8.06
C THR A 124 13.46 5.47 -8.90
N ASP A 125 12.85 4.96 -9.96
CA ASP A 125 13.49 3.97 -10.85
C ASP A 125 14.75 4.48 -11.53
N ASP A 126 14.86 5.80 -11.71
CA ASP A 126 16.06 6.44 -12.29
C ASP A 126 17.17 6.73 -11.27
N GLY A 127 17.00 6.27 -10.03
CA GLY A 127 17.99 6.40 -8.97
C GLY A 127 17.96 7.71 -8.20
N ASN A 128 16.94 8.53 -8.37
CA ASN A 128 16.78 9.78 -7.60
C ASN A 128 16.06 9.54 -6.28
N LEU A 129 16.53 10.21 -5.24
CA LEU A 129 15.86 10.26 -3.95
C LEU A 129 15.05 11.56 -3.88
N ILE A 130 13.74 11.41 -3.70
CA ILE A 130 12.79 12.53 -3.63
C ILE A 130 12.25 12.62 -2.22
N ALA A 131 12.21 13.83 -1.67
CA ALA A 131 11.58 14.11 -0.39
C ALA A 131 10.30 14.92 -0.61
N LEU A 132 9.18 14.41 -0.10
CA LEU A 132 7.86 15.04 -0.22
C LEU A 132 7.32 15.34 1.18
N ARG A 133 6.76 16.50 1.35
CA ARG A 133 6.12 16.92 2.60
C ARG A 133 4.63 17.12 2.43
#